data_884cb16558435e994e2504c285c31a3a
#
_entry.id   884cb16558435e994e2504c285c31a3a
#
_cell.length_a   1.000
_cell.length_b   1.000
_cell.length_c   1.000
_cell.angle_alpha   90.00
_cell.angle_beta   90.00
_cell.angle_gamma   90.00
#
_symmetry.space_group_name_H-M   'P 1'
#
loop_
_entity.id
_entity.type
_entity.pdbx_description
1 polymer ?
#
loop_
_entity_poly.entity_id
_entity_poly.type
_entity_poly.pdbx_seq_one_letter_code
_entity_poly.pdbx_strand_id
1 'polypeptide(L)'
;QGGPLMHVIAAKAVCFGEALKDEFKIYSRNVVDNAKILSETLKNSGFEIFSGGTDTHLILLDLRPIHVTGKDAEKSMVSANLTCNKNGIPYDEEKPWVTSGIRLGTPACTTRGFGLAEFKYVGELVSELLNGLKENKNNNAIVEKVVREKVIKLCNQFPIY
;
A
#
# COMPACT_ATOMS: atom_id res chain seq x y z
N GLN A 1 8.08 -15.71 31.39
CA GLN A 1 8.61 -14.74 32.35
C GLN A 1 7.58 -13.68 32.65
N GLY A 2 7.48 -13.26 33.89
CA GLY A 2 6.52 -12.22 34.30
C GLY A 2 7.03 -10.78 34.25
N GLY A 3 8.27 -10.54 33.91
CA GLY A 3 8.91 -9.24 33.89
C GLY A 3 9.17 -8.71 32.46
N PRO A 4 9.53 -7.41 32.33
CA PRO A 4 9.94 -6.83 31.06
C PRO A 4 11.16 -7.54 30.48
N LEU A 5 11.10 -7.86 29.19
CA LEU A 5 12.20 -8.53 28.49
C LEU A 5 13.30 -7.51 28.14
N MET A 6 14.49 -7.66 28.68
CA MET A 6 15.58 -6.69 28.54
C MET A 6 16.02 -6.50 27.09
N HIS A 7 16.01 -7.54 26.27
CA HIS A 7 16.32 -7.41 24.83
C HIS A 7 15.29 -6.56 24.08
N VAL A 8 14.01 -6.60 24.48
CA VAL A 8 12.96 -5.74 23.90
C VAL A 8 13.17 -4.29 24.35
N ILE A 9 13.56 -4.06 25.61
CA ILE A 9 13.88 -2.71 26.12
C ILE A 9 15.09 -2.15 25.36
N ALA A 10 16.14 -2.94 25.17
CA ALA A 10 17.31 -2.54 24.40
C ALA A 10 16.93 -2.21 22.95
N ALA A 11 16.12 -3.02 22.29
CA ALA A 11 15.64 -2.77 20.94
C ALA A 11 14.84 -1.46 20.85
N LYS A 12 13.97 -1.17 21.82
CA LYS A 12 13.24 0.10 21.90
C LYS A 12 14.18 1.29 22.09
N ALA A 13 15.22 1.16 22.92
CA ALA A 13 16.19 2.23 23.14
C ALA A 13 16.95 2.55 21.84
N VAL A 14 17.37 1.54 21.08
CA VAL A 14 17.99 1.71 19.76
C VAL A 14 17.03 2.39 18.79
N CYS A 15 15.82 1.89 18.67
CA CYS A 15 14.78 2.45 17.79
C CYS A 15 14.50 3.93 18.09
N PHE A 16 14.35 4.30 19.36
CA PHE A 16 14.12 5.70 19.74
C PHE A 16 15.37 6.56 19.53
N GLY A 17 16.58 5.99 19.76
CA GLY A 17 17.83 6.68 19.45
C GLY A 17 17.97 6.97 17.95
N GLU A 18 17.55 6.05 17.08
CA GLU A 18 17.51 6.28 15.64
C GLU A 18 16.44 7.31 15.27
N ALA A 19 15.26 7.26 15.89
CA ALA A 19 14.17 8.22 15.63
C ALA A 19 14.49 9.67 16.03
N LEU A 20 15.48 9.89 16.90
CA LEU A 20 15.96 11.24 17.28
C LEU A 20 16.93 11.85 16.24
N LYS A 21 17.42 11.08 15.29
CA LYS A 21 18.36 11.55 14.27
C LYS A 21 17.66 12.34 13.16
N ASP A 22 18.41 13.20 12.49
CA ASP A 22 17.87 14.00 11.39
C ASP A 22 17.52 13.14 10.17
N GLU A 23 18.22 12.05 9.94
CA GLU A 23 17.91 11.08 8.90
C GLU A 23 16.50 10.49 9.04
N PHE A 24 16.04 10.28 10.28
CA PHE A 24 14.68 9.80 10.52
C PHE A 24 13.61 10.85 10.18
N LYS A 25 13.91 12.13 10.36
CA LYS A 25 13.01 13.22 9.93
C LYS A 25 12.88 13.25 8.39
N ILE A 26 13.98 13.04 7.67
CA ILE A 26 14.00 12.95 6.21
C ILE A 26 13.21 11.74 5.77
N TYR A 27 13.46 10.56 6.37
CA TYR A 27 12.71 9.34 6.11
C TYR A 27 11.20 9.52 6.32
N SER A 28 10.80 10.10 7.45
CA SER A 28 9.39 10.31 7.78
C SER A 28 8.70 11.24 6.78
N ARG A 29 9.38 12.28 6.31
CA ARG A 29 8.90 13.16 5.25
C ARG A 29 8.73 12.40 3.94
N ASN A 30 9.73 11.63 3.54
CA ASN A 30 9.67 10.80 2.33
C ASN A 30 8.50 9.81 2.37
N VAL A 31 8.21 9.22 3.53
CA VAL A 31 7.05 8.32 3.72
C VAL A 31 5.74 9.04 3.39
N VAL A 32 5.56 10.26 3.88
CA VAL A 32 4.34 11.05 3.64
C VAL A 32 4.27 11.54 2.19
N ASP A 33 5.38 12.02 1.64
CA ASP A 33 5.43 12.51 0.26
C ASP A 33 5.18 11.36 -0.74
N ASN A 34 5.70 10.18 -0.46
CA ASN A 34 5.43 8.96 -1.22
C ASN A 34 3.95 8.55 -1.14
N ALA A 35 3.31 8.70 0.02
CA ALA A 35 1.89 8.44 0.17
C ALA A 35 1.03 9.44 -0.62
N LYS A 36 1.41 10.72 -0.64
CA LYS A 36 0.73 11.74 -1.42
C LYS A 36 0.78 11.45 -2.92
N ILE A 37 1.96 11.16 -3.46
CA ILE A 37 2.09 10.88 -4.91
C ILE A 37 1.36 9.59 -5.30
N LEU A 38 1.37 8.55 -4.47
CA LEU A 38 0.58 7.34 -4.68
C LEU A 38 -0.92 7.67 -4.70
N SER A 39 -1.40 8.44 -3.73
CA SER A 39 -2.80 8.90 -3.65
C SER A 39 -3.21 9.71 -4.88
N GLU A 40 -2.39 10.68 -5.29
CA GLU A 40 -2.65 11.51 -6.47
C GLU A 40 -2.69 10.68 -7.75
N THR A 41 -1.78 9.71 -7.89
CA THR A 41 -1.73 8.83 -9.06
C THR A 41 -3.01 8.00 -9.16
N LEU A 42 -3.48 7.43 -8.04
CA LEU A 42 -4.72 6.66 -8.00
C LEU A 42 -5.94 7.54 -8.29
N LYS A 43 -6.00 8.76 -7.74
CA LYS A 43 -7.08 9.72 -8.05
C LYS A 43 -7.09 10.11 -9.53
N ASN A 44 -5.94 10.38 -10.11
CA ASN A 44 -5.81 10.71 -11.53
C ASN A 44 -6.20 9.54 -12.44
N SER A 45 -6.12 8.30 -11.93
CA SER A 45 -6.59 7.08 -12.60
C SER A 45 -8.09 6.80 -12.36
N GLY A 46 -8.79 7.70 -11.68
CA GLY A 46 -10.25 7.63 -11.47
C GLY A 46 -10.68 6.82 -10.25
N PHE A 47 -9.77 6.53 -9.31
CA PHE A 47 -10.11 5.85 -8.07
C PHE A 47 -10.43 6.85 -6.95
N GLU A 48 -11.36 6.47 -6.09
CA GLU A 48 -11.77 7.29 -4.96
C GLU A 48 -10.90 6.99 -3.74
N ILE A 49 -10.24 8.03 -3.21
CA ILE A 49 -9.51 7.96 -1.95
C ILE A 49 -10.42 8.50 -0.85
N PHE A 50 -10.66 7.69 0.17
CA PHE A 50 -11.44 8.15 1.31
C PHE A 50 -10.76 9.38 1.94
N SER A 51 -11.52 10.39 2.34
CA SER A 51 -11.04 11.72 2.76
C SER A 51 -10.34 12.57 1.66
N GLY A 52 -10.37 12.15 0.39
CA GLY A 52 -9.84 12.93 -0.74
C GLY A 52 -8.31 12.94 -0.87
N GLY A 53 -7.58 12.28 0.04
CA GLY A 53 -6.10 12.25 0.04
C GLY A 53 -5.54 11.68 1.31
N THR A 54 -4.27 12.01 1.62
CA THR A 54 -3.62 11.59 2.86
C THR A 54 -2.61 12.61 3.37
N ASP A 55 -2.54 12.74 4.70
CA ASP A 55 -1.51 13.47 5.44
C ASP A 55 -0.57 12.53 6.20
N THR A 56 -0.74 11.22 6.02
CA THR A 56 -0.01 10.18 6.73
C THR A 56 0.68 9.22 5.76
N HIS A 57 1.10 8.09 6.27
CA HIS A 57 1.71 7.00 5.52
C HIS A 57 0.70 6.02 4.88
N LEU A 58 -0.61 6.23 5.13
CA LEU A 58 -1.69 5.32 4.73
C LEU A 58 -2.63 5.97 3.74
N ILE A 59 -3.16 5.15 2.84
CA ILE A 59 -4.21 5.49 1.87
C ILE A 59 -5.32 4.47 2.01
N LEU A 60 -6.56 4.93 2.06
CA LEU A 60 -7.76 4.11 2.06
C LEU A 60 -8.51 4.35 0.75
N LEU A 61 -8.56 3.32 -0.11
CA LEU A 61 -9.34 3.35 -1.34
C LEU A 61 -10.75 2.86 -1.09
N ASP A 62 -11.71 3.59 -1.64
CA ASP A 62 -13.10 3.15 -1.77
C ASP A 62 -13.28 2.42 -3.11
N LEU A 63 -13.64 1.14 -3.06
CA LEU A 63 -13.82 0.29 -4.24
C LEU A 63 -15.28 0.18 -4.68
N ARG A 64 -16.23 0.79 -3.96
CA ARG A 64 -17.66 0.77 -4.32
C ARG A 64 -17.93 1.34 -5.71
N PRO A 65 -17.30 2.48 -6.13
CA PRO A 65 -17.53 3.03 -7.45
C PRO A 65 -17.16 2.11 -8.61
N ILE A 66 -16.25 1.17 -8.38
CA ILE A 66 -15.84 0.17 -9.38
C ILE A 66 -16.48 -1.19 -9.17
N HIS A 67 -17.38 -1.30 -8.16
CA HIS A 67 -18.09 -2.53 -7.81
C HIS A 67 -17.20 -3.73 -7.52
N VAL A 68 -16.03 -3.52 -6.91
CA VAL A 68 -15.06 -4.55 -6.48
C VAL A 68 -15.07 -4.62 -4.96
N THR A 69 -15.01 -5.82 -4.38
CA THR A 69 -14.90 -5.98 -2.94
C THR A 69 -13.45 -5.85 -2.47
N GLY A 70 -13.23 -5.43 -1.23
CA GLY A 70 -11.90 -5.41 -0.63
C GLY A 70 -11.23 -6.79 -0.65
N LYS A 71 -12.02 -7.86 -0.45
CA LYS A 71 -11.56 -9.25 -0.50
C LYS A 71 -11.04 -9.64 -1.88
N ASP A 72 -11.74 -9.29 -2.96
CA ASP A 72 -11.33 -9.64 -4.32
C ASP A 72 -10.10 -8.82 -4.72
N ALA A 73 -10.08 -7.53 -4.36
CA ALA A 73 -8.92 -6.67 -4.59
C ALA A 73 -7.68 -7.17 -3.84
N GLU A 74 -7.78 -7.50 -2.54
CA GLU A 74 -6.67 -8.06 -1.75
C GLU A 74 -6.12 -9.34 -2.39
N LYS A 75 -7.00 -10.27 -2.79
CA LYS A 75 -6.61 -11.52 -3.44
C LYS A 75 -5.84 -11.27 -4.73
N SER A 76 -6.34 -10.39 -5.60
CA SER A 76 -5.71 -10.07 -6.89
C SER A 76 -4.37 -9.34 -6.69
N MET A 77 -4.30 -8.40 -5.73
CA MET A 77 -3.06 -7.73 -5.35
C MET A 77 -1.98 -8.72 -4.90
N VAL A 78 -2.32 -9.65 -4.01
CA VAL A 78 -1.40 -10.69 -3.53
C VAL A 78 -0.90 -11.55 -4.70
N SER A 79 -1.79 -11.94 -5.63
CA SER A 79 -1.42 -12.69 -6.84
C SER A 79 -0.42 -11.93 -7.72
N ALA A 80 -0.47 -10.60 -7.69
CA ALA A 80 0.44 -9.71 -8.44
C ALA A 80 1.68 -9.27 -7.63
N ASN A 81 1.95 -9.86 -6.45
CA ASN A 81 3.02 -9.46 -5.52
C ASN A 81 2.90 -8.01 -4.99
N LEU A 82 1.70 -7.47 -4.97
CA LEU A 82 1.39 -6.20 -4.32
C LEU A 82 0.69 -6.48 -2.99
N THR A 83 1.32 -6.12 -1.88
CA THR A 83 0.75 -6.36 -0.55
C THR A 83 -0.17 -5.21 -0.15
N CYS A 84 -1.40 -5.52 0.18
CA CYS A 84 -2.35 -4.61 0.78
C CYS A 84 -3.21 -5.33 1.82
N ASN A 85 -4.06 -4.59 2.52
CA ASN A 85 -5.07 -5.16 3.38
C ASN A 85 -6.46 -4.76 2.87
N LYS A 86 -7.40 -5.70 2.80
CA LYS A 86 -8.81 -5.31 2.73
C LYS A 86 -9.17 -4.54 4.00
N ASN A 87 -9.94 -3.50 3.85
CA ASN A 87 -10.26 -2.59 4.96
C ASN A 87 -11.69 -2.07 4.83
N GLY A 88 -12.43 -2.09 5.93
CA GLY A 88 -13.71 -1.42 5.98
C GLY A 88 -13.54 0.09 5.76
N ILE A 89 -14.49 0.67 5.08
CA ILE A 89 -14.62 2.12 4.92
C ILE A 89 -15.68 2.66 5.89
N PRO A 90 -15.69 3.94 6.21
CA PRO A 90 -16.76 4.54 6.98
C PRO A 90 -18.13 4.27 6.34
N TYR A 91 -19.08 3.82 7.18
CA TYR A 91 -20.43 3.39 6.75
C TYR A 91 -20.42 2.25 5.73
N ASP A 92 -19.46 1.31 5.88
CA ASP A 92 -19.35 0.14 5.02
C ASP A 92 -20.57 -0.76 5.20
N GLU A 93 -21.25 -1.10 4.10
CA GLU A 93 -22.40 -2.02 4.09
C GLU A 93 -21.97 -3.49 4.02
N GLU A 94 -20.69 -3.72 3.68
CA GLU A 94 -20.14 -5.07 3.58
C GLU A 94 -19.73 -5.62 4.95
N LYS A 95 -19.72 -6.93 5.05
CA LYS A 95 -19.27 -7.63 6.27
C LYS A 95 -17.76 -7.44 6.49
N PRO A 96 -17.27 -7.44 7.74
CA PRO A 96 -15.85 -7.20 8.05
C PRO A 96 -14.84 -8.12 7.35
N TRP A 97 -15.27 -9.30 6.90
CA TRP A 97 -14.42 -10.25 6.15
C TRP A 97 -14.48 -10.09 4.64
N VAL A 98 -15.33 -9.18 4.13
CA VAL A 98 -15.45 -8.82 2.71
C VAL A 98 -14.89 -7.43 2.48
N THR A 99 -15.43 -6.41 3.14
CA THR A 99 -15.11 -4.99 3.08
C THR A 99 -15.31 -4.35 1.70
N SER A 100 -15.43 -3.03 1.67
CA SER A 100 -15.57 -2.26 0.42
C SER A 100 -14.31 -1.46 0.07
N GLY A 101 -13.25 -1.59 0.84
CA GLY A 101 -12.00 -0.87 0.60
C GLY A 101 -10.75 -1.70 0.74
N ILE A 102 -9.64 -1.10 0.33
CA ILE A 102 -8.29 -1.59 0.59
C ILE A 102 -7.43 -0.47 1.18
N ARG A 103 -6.47 -0.87 2.01
CA ARG A 103 -5.51 0.03 2.62
C ARG A 103 -4.12 -0.25 2.08
N LEU A 104 -3.46 0.82 1.62
CA LEU A 104 -2.08 0.81 1.16
C LEU A 104 -1.22 1.67 2.09
N GLY A 105 0.06 1.34 2.22
CA GLY A 105 1.00 2.10 3.02
C GLY A 105 2.38 2.17 2.38
N THR A 106 3.15 3.20 2.73
CA THR A 106 4.42 3.51 2.06
C THR A 106 5.70 3.24 2.86
N PRO A 107 5.68 3.00 4.19
CA PRO A 107 6.92 2.89 4.97
C PRO A 107 7.86 1.79 4.49
N ALA A 108 7.35 0.57 4.26
CA ALA A 108 8.18 -0.57 3.90
C ALA A 108 8.97 -0.35 2.59
N CYS A 109 8.31 0.14 1.55
CA CYS A 109 8.95 0.43 0.27
C CYS A 109 9.83 1.70 0.34
N THR A 110 9.48 2.70 1.16
CA THR A 110 10.35 3.85 1.42
C THR A 110 11.65 3.41 2.11
N THR A 111 11.56 2.52 3.11
CA THR A 111 12.74 1.92 3.75
C THR A 111 13.61 1.16 2.73
N ARG A 112 12.99 0.54 1.74
CA ARG A 112 13.65 -0.18 0.67
C ARG A 112 14.33 0.73 -0.37
N GLY A 113 14.06 2.04 -0.32
CA GLY A 113 14.65 3.04 -1.20
C GLY A 113 13.73 3.57 -2.30
N PHE A 114 12.45 3.21 -2.29
CA PHE A 114 11.48 3.77 -3.23
C PHE A 114 11.28 5.26 -2.96
N GLY A 115 11.31 6.06 -4.03
CA GLY A 115 10.99 7.47 -4.04
C GLY A 115 9.68 7.77 -4.77
N LEU A 116 9.48 9.03 -5.12
CA LEU A 116 8.26 9.52 -5.77
C LEU A 116 7.97 8.83 -7.11
N ALA A 117 9.01 8.58 -7.91
CA ALA A 117 8.87 7.94 -9.22
C ALA A 117 8.37 6.49 -9.10
N GLU A 118 8.94 5.73 -8.16
CA GLU A 118 8.56 4.35 -7.90
C GLU A 118 7.14 4.27 -7.34
N PHE A 119 6.75 5.17 -6.42
CA PHE A 119 5.39 5.19 -5.88
C PHE A 119 4.34 5.64 -6.89
N LYS A 120 4.69 6.55 -7.81
CA LYS A 120 3.85 6.83 -8.96
C LYS A 120 3.64 5.57 -9.81
N TYR A 121 4.72 4.87 -10.13
CA TYR A 121 4.64 3.63 -10.91
C TYR A 121 3.85 2.54 -10.18
N VAL A 122 4.01 2.40 -8.86
CA VAL A 122 3.17 1.50 -8.05
C VAL A 122 1.70 1.88 -8.15
N GLY A 123 1.36 3.16 -8.10
CA GLY A 123 0.00 3.64 -8.31
C GLY A 123 -0.58 3.26 -9.67
N GLU A 124 0.22 3.33 -10.73
CA GLU A 124 -0.16 2.90 -12.08
C GLU A 124 -0.40 1.37 -12.13
N LEU A 125 0.45 0.56 -11.48
CA LEU A 125 0.29 -0.89 -11.40
C LEU A 125 -0.95 -1.31 -10.60
N VAL A 126 -1.22 -0.63 -9.50
CA VAL A 126 -2.46 -0.82 -8.71
C VAL A 126 -3.68 -0.49 -9.57
N SER A 127 -3.62 0.62 -10.31
CA SER A 127 -4.71 1.05 -11.20
C SER A 127 -4.96 0.04 -12.31
N GLU A 128 -3.91 -0.48 -12.95
CA GLU A 128 -4.00 -1.51 -13.98
C GLU A 128 -4.72 -2.77 -13.45
N LEU A 129 -4.34 -3.21 -12.26
CA LEU A 129 -4.91 -4.40 -11.62
C LEU A 129 -6.39 -4.22 -11.25
N LEU A 130 -6.73 -3.07 -10.66
CA LEU A 130 -8.11 -2.77 -10.27
C LEU A 130 -9.04 -2.57 -11.47
N ASN A 131 -8.54 -1.99 -12.55
CA ASN A 131 -9.29 -1.88 -13.82
C ASN A 131 -9.55 -3.26 -14.43
N GLY A 132 -8.59 -4.18 -14.38
CA GLY A 132 -8.80 -5.56 -14.81
C GLY A 132 -9.90 -6.25 -13.99
N LEU A 133 -9.94 -6.05 -12.67
CA LEU A 133 -11.01 -6.56 -11.82
C LEU A 133 -12.37 -5.92 -12.10
N LYS A 134 -12.40 -4.63 -12.41
CA LYS A 134 -13.63 -3.92 -12.81
C LYS A 134 -14.22 -4.51 -14.08
N GLU A 135 -13.39 -4.83 -15.05
CA GLU A 135 -13.82 -5.43 -16.33
C GLU A 135 -14.21 -6.90 -16.18
N ASN A 136 -13.48 -7.68 -15.40
CA ASN A 136 -13.75 -9.11 -15.20
C ASN A 136 -13.43 -9.56 -13.78
N LYS A 137 -14.41 -9.46 -12.90
CA LYS A 137 -14.30 -9.84 -11.48
C LYS A 137 -13.89 -11.29 -11.24
N ASN A 138 -14.23 -12.19 -12.16
CA ASN A 138 -14.05 -13.63 -11.98
C ASN A 138 -12.72 -14.13 -12.56
N ASN A 139 -12.06 -13.36 -13.41
CA ASN A 139 -10.82 -13.78 -14.07
C ASN A 139 -9.91 -12.61 -14.39
N ASN A 140 -9.04 -12.25 -13.46
CA ASN A 140 -8.02 -11.21 -13.64
C ASN A 140 -6.62 -11.81 -13.89
N ALA A 141 -6.50 -13.11 -14.07
CA ALA A 141 -5.22 -13.83 -14.07
C ALA A 141 -4.20 -13.32 -15.10
N ILE A 142 -4.65 -12.85 -16.25
CA ILE A 142 -3.74 -12.30 -17.28
C ILE A 142 -3.13 -11.00 -16.80
N VAL A 143 -3.95 -10.06 -16.27
CA VAL A 143 -3.48 -8.78 -15.74
C VAL A 143 -2.60 -9.00 -14.51
N GLU A 144 -3.00 -9.89 -13.60
CA GLU A 144 -2.21 -10.27 -12.42
C GLU A 144 -0.80 -10.75 -12.80
N LYS A 145 -0.69 -11.59 -13.83
CA LYS A 145 0.61 -12.07 -14.32
C LYS A 145 1.46 -10.93 -14.88
N VAL A 146 0.90 -10.09 -15.72
CA VAL A 146 1.61 -8.93 -16.32
C VAL A 146 2.08 -7.97 -15.24
N VAL A 147 1.20 -7.60 -14.31
CA VAL A 147 1.54 -6.71 -13.20
C VAL A 147 2.61 -7.34 -12.31
N ARG A 148 2.50 -8.63 -12.00
CA ARG A 148 3.50 -9.36 -11.21
C ARG A 148 4.90 -9.30 -11.82
N GLU A 149 5.02 -9.47 -13.14
CA GLU A 149 6.31 -9.37 -13.84
C GLU A 149 6.90 -7.95 -13.71
N LYS A 150 6.06 -6.92 -13.84
CA LYS A 150 6.46 -5.52 -13.66
C LYS A 150 6.90 -5.24 -12.22
N VAL A 151 6.17 -5.75 -11.21
CA VAL A 151 6.51 -5.63 -9.79
C VAL A 151 7.85 -6.30 -9.50
N ILE A 152 8.09 -7.51 -9.99
CA ILE A 152 9.36 -8.21 -9.81
C ILE A 152 10.52 -7.40 -10.41
N LYS A 153 10.33 -6.88 -11.64
CA LYS A 153 11.34 -6.05 -12.30
C LYS A 153 11.66 -4.78 -11.51
N LEU A 154 10.66 -4.10 -10.97
CA LEU A 154 10.85 -2.95 -10.09
C LEU A 154 11.60 -3.34 -8.82
N CYS A 155 11.13 -4.37 -8.13
CA CYS A 155 11.71 -4.82 -6.87
C CYS A 155 13.18 -5.27 -6.99
N ASN A 156 13.59 -5.82 -8.13
CA ASN A 156 14.98 -6.22 -8.37
C ASN A 156 15.95 -5.04 -8.43
N GLN A 157 15.46 -3.82 -8.67
CA GLN A 157 16.28 -2.61 -8.64
C GLN A 157 16.53 -2.10 -7.21
N PHE A 158 15.76 -2.60 -6.25
CA PHE A 158 15.80 -2.20 -4.84
C PHE A 158 15.89 -3.44 -3.94
N PRO A 159 17.03 -4.15 -3.93
CA PRO A 159 17.20 -5.34 -3.10
C PRO A 159 17.13 -4.97 -1.62
N ILE A 160 16.64 -5.91 -0.79
CA ILE A 160 16.55 -5.69 0.66
C ILE A 160 17.91 -5.91 1.33
N TYR A 161 18.77 -6.74 0.73
CA TYR A 161 20.11 -7.09 1.22
C TYR A 161 21.13 -6.94 0.09
#